data_02d7080647b2ba6196a03b6933f8fb6c
#
_entry.id   02d7080647b2ba6196a03b6933f8fb6c
#
_cell.length_a   1.000
_cell.length_b   1.000
_cell.length_c   1.000
_cell.angle_alpha   90.00
_cell.angle_beta   90.00
_cell.angle_gamma   90.00
#
_symmetry.space_group_name_H-M   'P 1'
#
loop_
_entity.id
_entity.type
_entity.pdbx_description
1 polymer ?
#
loop_
_entity_poly.entity_id
_entity_poly.type
_entity_poly.pdbx_seq_one_letter_code
_entity_poly.pdbx_strand_id
1 'polypeptide(L)'
;MNNTDKFGFSADRPINSVDEDLLGRAEFSKSLAEAINSWGGEDSLVVALYGNWGDGKSSIKNMVLSFLRKKIHKPTIIEFSPWEWAAQEKITQAFFDEISKSIGKENDSEKYKKLAKKFEKYGGYLSASEILLSSASSSLPVIIPILASISFISSLFLNYQSITITITAVLAVYISIVKWGTEILKKIGLHYDGKAKDSEKTLSEIRAELKEELRSLESPILIVMDDLDRLNTSELRMIFQLIKANTDFPNVTFLLLFQKTIVENKLTDKTQSGKEYLEKIIQVPFNIPKAEVSKVHQVLFNSIGEILNSDISVKNKFDNKRWGEVFNEGLNKYFKNLRNVYRFTSTLKFHFNLLKGVEVFEVNPVDLIVIECIRVFEPNLYHEIFVNKAVFTTFASTSSYDNGREKARLQDIIKDIIKNADNVDKEAVEKILKNIFPNIKSIISNSYYDYSHHDNWFADGRICHEKNFDQYFLLSLDSVEITKSDLERFLVLTENKELLKNKILELDKKGILNEFLRQFEVFSKRISIDSADSYMSALLEAADLVDEDSSE
;
A
#
# COMPACT_ATOMS: atom_id res chain seq x y z
N MET A 1 0.44 22.19 13.46
CA MET A 1 0.82 21.83 12.07
C MET A 1 2.33 21.85 11.99
N ASN A 2 2.96 20.68 12.11
CA ASN A 2 4.41 20.57 12.17
C ASN A 2 4.98 20.46 10.77
N ASN A 3 6.04 21.23 10.54
CA ASN A 3 7.01 21.15 9.47
C ASN A 3 6.76 20.05 8.42
N THR A 4 6.06 20.42 7.37
CA THR A 4 6.01 19.64 6.15
C THR A 4 7.40 19.65 5.53
N ASP A 5 7.99 18.49 5.41
CA ASP A 5 9.21 18.29 4.65
C ASP A 5 9.09 19.01 3.29
N LYS A 6 10.13 19.76 2.93
CA LYS A 6 10.17 20.55 1.68
C LYS A 6 9.89 19.73 0.42
N PHE A 7 10.01 18.41 0.48
CA PHE A 7 9.75 17.47 -0.62
C PHE A 7 8.37 16.80 -0.58
N GLY A 8 7.60 16.96 0.50
CA GLY A 8 6.15 16.80 0.49
C GLY A 8 5.57 15.39 0.46
N PHE A 9 6.30 14.36 0.85
CA PHE A 9 5.71 13.04 1.00
C PHE A 9 4.77 12.99 2.21
N SER A 10 3.56 12.50 2.01
CA SER A 10 2.63 12.17 3.10
C SER A 10 2.93 10.77 3.59
N ALA A 11 3.25 10.60 4.87
CA ALA A 11 3.42 9.28 5.43
C ALA A 11 2.06 8.56 5.46
N ASP A 12 1.96 7.39 4.79
CA ASP A 12 0.83 6.46 4.92
C ASP A 12 0.94 5.72 6.26
N ARG A 13 0.77 6.45 7.36
CA ARG A 13 0.83 5.93 8.73
C ARG A 13 -0.55 5.91 9.37
N PRO A 14 -0.84 4.94 10.27
CA PRO A 14 -1.99 5.02 11.14
C PRO A 14 -1.95 6.31 11.98
N ILE A 15 -3.12 6.89 12.24
CA ILE A 15 -3.23 8.03 13.17
C ILE A 15 -2.90 7.58 14.59
N ASN A 16 -2.36 8.50 15.39
CA ASN A 16 -1.96 8.23 16.77
C ASN A 16 -2.92 8.85 17.79
N SER A 17 -3.71 9.82 17.38
CA SER A 17 -4.67 10.50 18.26
C SER A 17 -6.06 10.63 17.61
N VAL A 18 -7.05 10.86 18.43
CA VAL A 18 -8.44 11.09 18.00
C VAL A 18 -8.56 12.39 17.21
N ASP A 19 -7.72 13.38 17.48
CA ASP A 19 -7.72 14.68 16.80
C ASP A 19 -7.33 14.58 15.32
N GLU A 20 -6.68 13.48 14.93
CA GLU A 20 -6.31 13.17 13.55
C GLU A 20 -7.45 12.43 12.78
N ASP A 21 -8.60 12.18 13.40
CA ASP A 21 -9.69 11.40 12.79
C ASP A 21 -10.44 12.20 11.71
N LEU A 22 -10.03 12.03 10.47
CA LEU A 22 -10.68 12.65 9.30
C LEU A 22 -11.97 11.95 8.85
N LEU A 23 -12.19 10.71 9.30
CA LEU A 23 -13.30 9.86 8.83
C LEU A 23 -14.48 9.78 9.82
N GLY A 24 -14.34 10.32 11.02
CA GLY A 24 -15.41 10.34 12.04
C GLY A 24 -15.61 8.97 12.71
N ARG A 25 -14.54 8.23 12.96
CA ARG A 25 -14.56 6.89 13.57
C ARG A 25 -14.28 6.90 15.07
N ALA A 26 -14.03 8.07 15.64
CA ALA A 26 -13.72 8.26 17.05
C ALA A 26 -14.80 7.68 17.99
N GLU A 27 -16.09 7.89 17.67
CA GLU A 27 -17.19 7.39 18.50
C GLU A 27 -17.28 5.87 18.52
N PHE A 28 -17.10 5.23 17.35
CA PHE A 28 -16.99 3.76 17.28
C PHE A 28 -15.80 3.25 18.12
N SER A 29 -14.65 3.90 18.00
CA SER A 29 -13.45 3.52 18.74
C SER A 29 -13.61 3.69 20.25
N LYS A 30 -14.33 4.73 20.67
CA LYS A 30 -14.67 5.00 22.07
C LYS A 30 -15.62 3.92 22.62
N SER A 31 -16.69 3.61 21.90
CA SER A 31 -17.64 2.57 22.30
C SER A 31 -17.00 1.20 22.39
N LEU A 32 -16.10 0.86 21.45
CA LEU A 32 -15.34 -0.38 21.48
C LEU A 32 -14.37 -0.42 22.69
N ALA A 33 -13.70 0.69 22.99
CA ALA A 33 -12.86 0.81 24.18
C ALA A 33 -13.65 0.64 25.49
N GLU A 34 -14.84 1.21 25.55
CA GLU A 34 -15.73 1.07 26.71
C GLU A 34 -16.22 -0.37 26.89
N ALA A 35 -16.60 -1.04 25.80
CA ALA A 35 -17.01 -2.44 25.82
C ALA A 35 -15.88 -3.37 26.27
N ILE A 36 -14.66 -3.17 25.76
CA ILE A 36 -13.47 -3.94 26.19
C ILE A 36 -13.16 -3.70 27.67
N ASN A 37 -13.20 -2.45 28.13
CA ASN A 37 -12.87 -2.11 29.51
C ASN A 37 -13.93 -2.58 30.52
N SER A 38 -15.16 -2.78 30.09
CA SER A 38 -16.26 -3.27 30.96
C SER A 38 -16.32 -4.79 31.06
N TRP A 39 -15.50 -5.52 30.30
CA TRP A 39 -15.51 -6.98 30.35
C TRP A 39 -14.89 -7.50 31.67
N GLY A 40 -15.62 -8.32 32.39
CA GLY A 40 -15.24 -8.93 33.65
C GLY A 40 -15.65 -10.40 33.74
N GLY A 41 -15.62 -11.12 32.61
CA GLY A 41 -16.03 -12.54 32.55
C GLY A 41 -14.99 -13.49 33.12
N GLU A 42 -15.46 -14.71 33.48
CA GLU A 42 -14.65 -15.82 33.95
C GLU A 42 -13.73 -16.39 32.87
N ASP A 43 -14.06 -16.16 31.58
CA ASP A 43 -13.29 -16.59 30.41
C ASP A 43 -12.75 -15.37 29.66
N SER A 44 -11.74 -15.58 28.82
CA SER A 44 -11.22 -14.54 27.94
C SER A 44 -12.27 -14.11 26.91
N LEU A 45 -12.24 -12.83 26.55
CA LEU A 45 -13.01 -12.30 25.43
C LEU A 45 -12.15 -12.24 24.17
N VAL A 46 -12.60 -12.83 23.07
CA VAL A 46 -11.93 -12.74 21.76
C VAL A 46 -12.75 -11.85 20.82
N VAL A 47 -12.24 -10.64 20.61
CA VAL A 47 -12.81 -9.63 19.72
C VAL A 47 -12.01 -9.59 18.43
N ALA A 48 -12.69 -9.62 17.29
CA ALA A 48 -12.05 -9.41 15.99
C ALA A 48 -12.53 -8.12 15.34
N LEU A 49 -11.60 -7.34 14.79
CA LEU A 49 -11.86 -6.14 14.01
C LEU A 49 -11.47 -6.39 12.54
N TYR A 50 -12.48 -6.55 11.69
CA TYR A 50 -12.32 -6.87 10.28
C TYR A 50 -12.27 -5.62 9.41
N GLY A 51 -11.35 -5.57 8.46
CA GLY A 51 -11.28 -4.53 7.44
C GLY A 51 -10.30 -4.90 6.35
N ASN A 52 -10.51 -4.38 5.14
CA ASN A 52 -9.57 -4.57 4.05
C ASN A 52 -8.28 -3.79 4.27
N TRP A 53 -7.32 -4.01 3.40
CA TRP A 53 -6.10 -3.23 3.41
C TRP A 53 -6.41 -1.75 3.09
N GLY A 54 -5.93 -0.85 3.94
CA GLY A 54 -6.18 0.59 3.79
C GLY A 54 -7.47 1.09 4.44
N ASP A 55 -8.32 0.22 4.99
CA ASP A 55 -9.55 0.63 5.67
C ASP A 55 -9.32 1.33 7.01
N GLY A 56 -8.09 1.33 7.54
CA GLY A 56 -7.73 2.03 8.79
C GLY A 56 -7.89 1.19 10.05
N LYS A 57 -7.70 -0.15 9.99
CA LYS A 57 -7.70 -1.05 11.15
C LYS A 57 -6.78 -0.54 12.27
N SER A 58 -5.52 -0.30 11.95
CA SER A 58 -4.52 0.16 12.91
C SER A 58 -4.82 1.57 13.45
N SER A 59 -5.47 2.43 12.66
CA SER A 59 -5.94 3.74 13.13
C SER A 59 -7.04 3.61 14.19
N ILE A 60 -8.02 2.73 13.97
CA ILE A 60 -9.06 2.44 14.97
C ILE A 60 -8.43 1.82 16.22
N LYS A 61 -7.51 0.85 16.05
CA LYS A 61 -6.74 0.29 17.17
C LYS A 61 -6.09 1.39 18.01
N ASN A 62 -5.35 2.30 17.39
CA ASN A 62 -4.67 3.39 18.10
C ASN A 62 -5.64 4.30 18.84
N MET A 63 -6.79 4.63 18.24
CA MET A 63 -7.83 5.40 18.92
C MET A 63 -8.42 4.64 20.11
N VAL A 64 -8.75 3.34 19.96
CA VAL A 64 -9.21 2.48 21.06
C VAL A 64 -8.20 2.49 22.21
N LEU A 65 -6.93 2.27 21.91
CA LEU A 65 -5.87 2.29 22.91
C LEU A 65 -5.71 3.67 23.55
N SER A 66 -5.87 4.76 22.80
CA SER A 66 -5.85 6.12 23.32
C SER A 66 -6.99 6.36 24.33
N PHE A 67 -8.20 5.86 24.06
CA PHE A 67 -9.31 5.94 25.01
C PHE A 67 -9.07 5.08 26.26
N LEU A 68 -8.56 3.87 26.10
CA LEU A 68 -8.28 2.97 27.23
C LEU A 68 -7.18 3.53 28.15
N ARG A 69 -6.12 4.10 27.60
CA ARG A 69 -5.02 4.71 28.38
C ARG A 69 -5.48 5.91 29.23
N LYS A 70 -6.60 6.55 28.89
CA LYS A 70 -7.20 7.67 29.65
C LYS A 70 -8.11 7.22 30.79
N LYS A 71 -8.44 5.91 30.92
CA LYS A 71 -9.30 5.38 31.97
C LYS A 71 -8.57 5.33 33.32
N ILE A 72 -9.32 5.48 34.43
CA ILE A 72 -8.78 5.37 35.80
C ILE A 72 -8.27 3.96 36.05
N HIS A 73 -9.09 2.94 35.72
CA HIS A 73 -8.71 1.52 35.74
C HIS A 73 -8.39 1.08 34.32
N LYS A 74 -7.18 1.46 33.85
CA LYS A 74 -6.72 1.12 32.51
C LYS A 74 -6.28 -0.34 32.46
N PRO A 75 -6.59 -1.08 31.37
CA PRO A 75 -6.06 -2.42 31.18
C PRO A 75 -4.54 -2.38 30.96
N THR A 76 -3.86 -3.47 31.34
CA THR A 76 -2.48 -3.73 30.87
C THR A 76 -2.53 -4.04 29.39
N ILE A 77 -1.96 -3.17 28.55
CA ILE A 77 -2.02 -3.29 27.09
C ILE A 77 -0.75 -3.97 26.59
N ILE A 78 -0.93 -5.06 25.87
CA ILE A 78 0.13 -5.84 25.24
C ILE A 78 -0.09 -5.80 23.72
N GLU A 79 0.78 -5.10 23.00
CA GLU A 79 0.74 -5.07 21.55
C GLU A 79 1.73 -6.11 21.00
N PHE A 80 1.20 -7.15 20.37
CA PHE A 80 1.99 -8.24 19.80
C PHE A 80 1.78 -8.31 18.29
N SER A 81 2.87 -8.24 17.54
CA SER A 81 2.89 -8.34 16.08
C SER A 81 3.50 -9.70 15.67
N PRO A 82 2.68 -10.75 15.49
CA PRO A 82 3.20 -12.09 15.21
C PRO A 82 4.06 -12.16 13.96
N TRP A 83 3.79 -11.29 13.00
CA TRP A 83 4.53 -11.19 11.74
C TRP A 83 6.03 -10.88 11.94
N GLU A 84 6.39 -10.10 12.95
CA GLU A 84 7.80 -9.77 13.25
C GLU A 84 8.60 -10.98 13.71
N TRP A 85 7.93 -11.98 14.26
CA TRP A 85 8.53 -13.19 14.83
C TRP A 85 8.39 -14.44 13.95
N ALA A 86 7.54 -14.37 12.92
CA ALA A 86 7.24 -15.47 12.01
C ALA A 86 8.50 -16.09 11.39
N ALA A 87 9.43 -15.24 10.92
CA ALA A 87 10.68 -15.68 10.31
C ALA A 87 11.63 -16.45 11.24
N GLN A 88 11.41 -16.41 12.56
CA GLN A 88 12.28 -17.04 13.56
C GLN A 88 11.73 -18.36 14.11
N GLU A 89 10.57 -18.82 13.64
CA GLU A 89 9.87 -20.05 14.14
C GLU A 89 9.68 -20.07 15.67
N LYS A 90 9.57 -18.89 16.31
CA LYS A 90 9.49 -18.71 17.77
C LYS A 90 8.27 -17.93 18.23
N ILE A 91 7.20 -17.97 17.46
CA ILE A 91 6.00 -17.14 17.70
C ILE A 91 5.42 -17.38 19.09
N THR A 92 5.29 -18.64 19.51
CA THR A 92 4.74 -19.00 20.84
C THR A 92 5.60 -18.46 21.98
N GLN A 93 6.91 -18.64 21.91
CA GLN A 93 7.81 -18.11 22.94
C GLN A 93 7.78 -16.58 22.96
N ALA A 94 7.91 -15.93 21.80
CA ALA A 94 7.88 -14.47 21.68
C ALA A 94 6.56 -13.87 22.22
N PHE A 95 5.44 -14.55 22.01
CA PHE A 95 4.15 -14.14 22.53
C PHE A 95 4.14 -14.08 24.07
N PHE A 96 4.57 -15.15 24.75
CA PHE A 96 4.61 -15.19 26.22
C PHE A 96 5.71 -14.31 26.81
N ASP A 97 6.84 -14.16 26.13
CA ASP A 97 7.91 -13.25 26.51
C ASP A 97 7.43 -11.78 26.46
N GLU A 98 6.66 -11.40 25.43
CA GLU A 98 6.10 -10.04 25.33
C GLU A 98 5.02 -9.79 26.39
N ILE A 99 4.19 -10.80 26.71
CA ILE A 99 3.24 -10.73 27.83
C ILE A 99 4.01 -10.52 29.16
N SER A 100 5.01 -11.35 29.43
CA SER A 100 5.84 -11.27 30.64
C SER A 100 6.49 -9.89 30.78
N LYS A 101 7.11 -9.40 29.71
CA LYS A 101 7.81 -8.12 29.67
C LYS A 101 6.86 -6.93 29.88
N SER A 102 5.69 -6.95 29.22
CA SER A 102 4.71 -5.88 29.34
C SER A 102 4.10 -5.82 30.73
N ILE A 103 3.73 -6.95 31.30
CA ILE A 103 3.22 -7.04 32.68
C ILE A 103 4.28 -6.55 33.70
N GLY A 104 5.54 -6.95 33.53
CA GLY A 104 6.62 -6.53 34.41
C GLY A 104 7.01 -5.08 34.34
N LYS A 105 6.72 -4.39 33.21
CA LYS A 105 7.00 -2.95 33.02
C LYS A 105 5.92 -2.03 33.57
N GLU A 106 4.64 -2.42 33.47
CA GLU A 106 3.52 -1.55 33.85
C GLU A 106 3.32 -1.43 35.36
N ASN A 107 3.73 -2.43 36.12
CA ASN A 107 3.56 -2.41 37.59
C ASN A 107 4.73 -3.09 38.28
N ASP A 108 5.47 -2.33 39.09
CA ASP A 108 6.68 -2.79 39.80
C ASP A 108 6.36 -3.64 41.06
N SER A 109 5.07 -3.94 41.30
CA SER A 109 4.68 -4.74 42.45
C SER A 109 5.14 -6.21 42.34
N GLU A 110 5.45 -6.82 43.47
CA GLU A 110 5.86 -8.24 43.57
C GLU A 110 4.84 -9.20 42.92
N LYS A 111 3.55 -8.85 42.94
CA LYS A 111 2.47 -9.62 42.32
C LYS A 111 2.62 -9.70 40.80
N TYR A 112 2.83 -8.56 40.15
CA TYR A 112 2.99 -8.50 38.70
C TYR A 112 4.32 -9.13 38.24
N LYS A 113 5.40 -9.00 39.02
CA LYS A 113 6.67 -9.70 38.76
C LYS A 113 6.54 -11.22 38.84
N LYS A 114 5.77 -11.74 39.80
CA LYS A 114 5.48 -13.18 39.88
C LYS A 114 4.64 -13.67 38.71
N LEU A 115 3.62 -12.92 38.34
CA LEU A 115 2.76 -13.24 37.19
C LEU A 115 3.58 -13.26 35.88
N ALA A 116 4.44 -12.28 35.66
CA ALA A 116 5.35 -12.21 34.51
C ALA A 116 6.23 -13.48 34.42
N LYS A 117 6.89 -13.88 35.49
CA LYS A 117 7.70 -15.11 35.53
C LYS A 117 6.89 -16.39 35.27
N LYS A 118 5.61 -16.44 35.69
CA LYS A 118 4.73 -17.58 35.39
C LYS A 118 4.37 -17.65 33.91
N PHE A 119 4.11 -16.52 33.28
CA PHE A 119 3.88 -16.48 31.81
C PHE A 119 5.13 -16.92 31.04
N GLU A 120 6.32 -16.47 31.43
CA GLU A 120 7.59 -16.88 30.80
C GLU A 120 7.79 -18.41 30.92
N LYS A 121 7.57 -18.98 32.10
CA LYS A 121 7.64 -20.44 32.31
C LYS A 121 6.60 -21.18 31.45
N TYR A 122 5.35 -20.74 31.47
CA TYR A 122 4.28 -21.34 30.68
C TYR A 122 4.58 -21.33 29.17
N GLY A 123 5.07 -20.21 28.63
CA GLY A 123 5.52 -20.08 27.26
C GLY A 123 6.68 -21.03 26.94
N GLY A 124 7.66 -21.15 27.81
CA GLY A 124 8.77 -22.07 27.63
C GLY A 124 8.34 -23.54 27.53
N TYR A 125 7.36 -23.99 28.35
CA TYR A 125 6.81 -25.35 28.23
C TYR A 125 6.03 -25.57 26.94
N LEU A 126 5.22 -24.61 26.51
CA LEU A 126 4.46 -24.72 25.25
C LEU A 126 5.36 -24.75 24.03
N SER A 127 6.37 -23.87 23.94
CA SER A 127 7.31 -23.84 22.82
C SER A 127 8.17 -25.10 22.75
N ALA A 128 8.58 -25.67 23.88
CA ALA A 128 9.31 -26.95 23.91
C ALA A 128 8.45 -28.12 23.38
N SER A 129 7.15 -28.14 23.69
CA SER A 129 6.23 -29.16 23.18
C SER A 129 5.98 -29.03 21.66
N GLU A 130 5.98 -27.83 21.09
CA GLU A 130 5.87 -27.58 19.64
C GLU A 130 7.08 -28.10 18.88
N ILE A 131 8.28 -27.82 19.36
CA ILE A 131 9.53 -28.31 18.74
C ILE A 131 9.54 -29.83 18.70
N LEU A 132 9.01 -30.50 19.73
CA LEU A 132 8.90 -31.94 19.77
C LEU A 132 7.90 -32.53 18.77
N LEU A 133 6.73 -31.92 18.65
CA LEU A 133 5.70 -32.35 17.71
C LEU A 133 6.12 -32.10 16.26
N SER A 134 6.76 -30.98 15.98
CA SER A 134 7.25 -30.66 14.62
C SER A 134 8.42 -31.54 14.21
N SER A 135 9.36 -31.82 15.09
CA SER A 135 10.49 -32.73 14.81
C SER A 135 10.04 -34.18 14.70
N ALA A 136 9.07 -34.62 15.48
CA ALA A 136 8.48 -35.97 15.35
C ALA A 136 7.70 -36.13 14.04
N SER A 137 6.92 -35.14 13.62
CA SER A 137 6.15 -35.19 12.38
C SER A 137 7.01 -35.09 11.12
N SER A 138 8.15 -34.41 11.18
CA SER A 138 9.08 -34.28 10.04
C SER A 138 9.99 -35.49 9.85
N SER A 139 10.29 -36.24 10.91
CA SER A 139 11.16 -37.42 10.87
C SER A 139 10.43 -38.74 10.63
N LEU A 140 9.17 -38.88 11.05
CA LEU A 140 8.36 -40.09 10.85
C LEU A 140 8.23 -40.54 9.39
N PRO A 141 7.98 -39.70 8.39
CA PRO A 141 7.88 -40.12 6.99
C PRO A 141 9.22 -40.61 6.39
N VAL A 142 10.36 -40.29 6.99
CA VAL A 142 11.68 -40.76 6.55
C VAL A 142 12.07 -42.05 7.28
N ILE A 143 11.79 -42.15 8.57
CA ILE A 143 12.16 -43.28 9.41
C ILE A 143 11.34 -44.53 9.07
N ILE A 144 10.05 -44.39 8.78
CA ILE A 144 9.17 -45.53 8.44
C ILE A 144 9.61 -46.24 7.18
N PRO A 145 9.91 -45.60 6.02
CA PRO A 145 10.40 -46.30 4.84
C PRO A 145 11.81 -46.89 5.00
N ILE A 146 12.66 -46.29 5.81
CA ILE A 146 14.00 -46.83 6.14
C ILE A 146 13.85 -48.13 6.94
N LEU A 147 13.03 -48.14 8.00
CA LEU A 147 12.76 -49.34 8.79
C LEU A 147 12.06 -50.43 7.99
N ALA A 148 11.13 -50.05 7.10
CA ALA A 148 10.47 -50.97 6.18
C ALA A 148 11.46 -51.58 5.17
N SER A 149 12.42 -50.80 4.66
CA SER A 149 13.44 -51.26 3.73
C SER A 149 14.42 -52.22 4.41
N ILE A 150 14.85 -51.93 5.63
CA ILE A 150 15.72 -52.80 6.43
C ILE A 150 14.99 -54.12 6.77
N SER A 151 13.71 -54.06 7.13
CA SER A 151 12.88 -55.23 7.39
C SER A 151 12.68 -56.10 6.13
N PHE A 152 12.47 -55.49 4.96
CA PHE A 152 12.31 -56.18 3.69
C PHE A 152 13.63 -56.85 3.25
N ILE A 153 14.77 -56.16 3.36
CA ILE A 153 16.07 -56.71 3.03
C ILE A 153 16.45 -57.88 3.95
N SER A 154 16.15 -57.76 5.26
CA SER A 154 16.39 -58.85 6.22
C SER A 154 15.51 -60.07 5.97
N SER A 155 14.30 -59.90 5.48
CA SER A 155 13.39 -60.99 5.12
C SER A 155 13.83 -61.81 3.92
N LEU A 156 14.66 -61.24 3.03
CA LEU A 156 15.21 -61.91 1.83
C LEU A 156 16.42 -62.79 2.13
N PHE A 157 17.09 -62.57 3.26
CA PHE A 157 18.36 -63.25 3.57
C PHE A 157 18.31 -64.18 4.78
N LEU A 158 17.20 -64.31 5.52
CA LEU A 158 17.21 -65.01 6.81
C LEU A 158 16.05 -66.00 6.94
N ASN A 159 16.37 -67.24 7.41
CA ASN A 159 15.44 -68.31 7.74
C ASN A 159 14.54 -67.93 8.94
N TYR A 160 13.40 -68.60 9.07
CA TYR A 160 12.26 -68.25 9.96
C TYR A 160 12.58 -67.95 11.45
N GLN A 161 13.71 -68.43 12.00
CA GLN A 161 14.13 -68.17 13.39
C GLN A 161 14.70 -66.73 13.59
N SER A 162 15.05 -66.04 12.55
CA SER A 162 15.65 -64.69 12.64
C SER A 162 14.61 -63.56 12.61
N ILE A 163 13.36 -63.81 12.32
CA ILE A 163 12.28 -62.81 12.31
C ILE A 163 12.07 -62.22 13.71
N THR A 164 12.11 -63.08 14.75
CA THR A 164 11.98 -62.65 16.17
C THR A 164 13.17 -61.78 16.60
N ILE A 165 14.39 -62.08 16.14
CA ILE A 165 15.59 -61.28 16.44
C ILE A 165 15.53 -59.92 15.73
N THR A 166 15.02 -59.86 14.50
CA THR A 166 14.87 -58.61 13.76
C THR A 166 13.78 -57.71 14.36
N ILE A 167 12.65 -58.26 14.79
CA ILE A 167 11.59 -57.51 15.45
C ILE A 167 12.08 -56.96 16.78
N THR A 168 12.81 -57.75 17.57
CA THR A 168 13.40 -57.28 18.85
C THR A 168 14.50 -56.24 18.65
N ALA A 169 15.31 -56.33 17.59
CA ALA A 169 16.30 -55.32 17.25
C ALA A 169 15.65 -53.98 16.78
N VAL A 170 14.61 -54.05 15.98
CA VAL A 170 13.81 -52.87 15.54
C VAL A 170 13.11 -52.23 16.75
N LEU A 171 12.56 -53.02 17.65
CA LEU A 171 11.95 -52.51 18.89
C LEU A 171 13.00 -51.89 19.83
N ALA A 172 14.19 -52.51 19.95
CA ALA A 172 15.29 -51.99 20.74
C ALA A 172 15.84 -50.67 20.18
N VAL A 173 15.96 -50.54 18.86
CA VAL A 173 16.32 -49.28 18.19
C VAL A 173 15.23 -48.22 18.39
N TYR A 174 13.96 -48.57 18.26
CA TYR A 174 12.83 -47.69 18.55
C TYR A 174 12.82 -47.20 20.01
N ILE A 175 13.00 -48.11 20.96
CA ILE A 175 13.07 -47.78 22.38
C ILE A 175 14.33 -46.93 22.69
N SER A 176 15.44 -47.17 21.99
CA SER A 176 16.66 -46.37 22.14
C SER A 176 16.47 -44.97 21.58
N ILE A 177 15.80 -44.80 20.43
CA ILE A 177 15.47 -43.51 19.85
C ILE A 177 14.49 -42.72 20.76
N VAL A 178 13.49 -43.42 21.34
CA VAL A 178 12.56 -42.81 22.30
C VAL A 178 13.27 -42.43 23.58
N LYS A 179 14.14 -43.31 24.14
CA LYS A 179 14.96 -42.97 25.30
C LYS A 179 15.97 -41.88 25.04
N TRP A 180 16.64 -41.87 23.88
CA TRP A 180 17.58 -40.84 23.49
C TRP A 180 16.88 -39.49 23.25
N GLY A 181 15.68 -39.54 22.66
CA GLY A 181 14.80 -38.37 22.54
C GLY A 181 14.41 -37.80 23.91
N THR A 182 14.06 -38.66 24.87
CA THR A 182 13.76 -38.23 26.26
C THR A 182 14.99 -37.75 27.03
N GLU A 183 16.19 -38.25 26.73
CA GLU A 183 17.42 -37.70 27.32
C GLU A 183 17.86 -36.38 26.71
N ILE A 184 17.68 -36.21 25.40
CA ILE A 184 17.84 -34.89 24.73
C ILE A 184 16.84 -33.89 25.29
N LEU A 185 15.61 -34.31 25.52
CA LEU A 185 14.57 -33.50 26.20
C LEU A 185 14.96 -33.12 27.62
N LYS A 186 15.52 -34.05 28.39
CA LYS A 186 16.07 -33.75 29.72
C LYS A 186 17.26 -32.77 29.61
N LYS A 187 18.16 -32.93 28.65
CA LYS A 187 19.30 -32.01 28.45
C LYS A 187 18.89 -30.64 27.96
N ILE A 188 17.88 -30.53 27.09
CA ILE A 188 17.31 -29.23 26.66
C ILE A 188 16.57 -28.58 27.85
N GLY A 189 15.79 -29.36 28.62
CA GLY A 189 15.21 -28.91 29.87
C GLY A 189 16.27 -28.47 30.89
N LEU A 190 17.38 -29.20 31.02
CA LEU A 190 18.49 -28.88 31.92
C LEU A 190 19.32 -27.66 31.50
N HIS A 191 19.32 -27.28 30.21
CA HIS A 191 20.02 -26.07 29.78
C HIS A 191 19.22 -24.80 30.11
N TYR A 192 17.89 -24.91 30.24
CA TYR A 192 17.03 -23.86 30.83
C TYR A 192 16.98 -23.91 32.38
N ASP A 193 17.35 -25.04 32.99
CA ASP A 193 17.23 -25.31 34.42
C ASP A 193 18.46 -24.97 35.27
N GLY A 194 19.39 -24.18 34.70
CA GLY A 194 20.54 -23.68 35.50
C GLY A 194 20.16 -22.81 36.72
N LYS A 195 18.85 -22.58 36.97
CA LYS A 195 18.31 -21.77 38.08
C LYS A 195 17.04 -22.31 38.74
N ALA A 196 16.57 -23.50 38.45
CA ALA A 196 15.35 -24.03 39.07
C ALA A 196 15.58 -25.34 39.81
N LYS A 197 16.18 -25.25 40.98
CA LYS A 197 16.00 -26.21 42.08
C LYS A 197 14.74 -25.85 42.86
N ASP A 198 13.56 -25.87 42.24
CA ASP A 198 12.31 -25.98 42.98
C ASP A 198 11.12 -26.23 42.02
N SER A 199 10.49 -27.37 42.31
CA SER A 199 9.17 -27.82 41.84
C SER A 199 9.03 -28.35 40.38
N GLU A 200 8.88 -29.65 40.29
CA GLU A 200 8.29 -30.43 39.20
C GLU A 200 6.79 -30.11 39.04
N LYS A 201 6.43 -28.85 38.73
CA LYS A 201 5.04 -28.51 38.44
C LYS A 201 4.72 -28.90 37.01
N THR A 202 3.61 -29.60 36.81
CA THR A 202 3.08 -29.94 35.51
C THR A 202 2.54 -28.69 34.78
N LEU A 203 2.48 -28.72 33.47
CA LEU A 203 1.90 -27.64 32.67
C LEU A 203 0.47 -27.26 33.14
N SER A 204 -0.32 -28.25 33.54
CA SER A 204 -1.68 -28.04 34.07
C SER A 204 -1.69 -27.28 35.41
N GLU A 205 -0.73 -27.54 36.29
CA GLU A 205 -0.60 -26.81 37.55
C GLU A 205 -0.17 -25.36 37.34
N ILE A 206 0.80 -25.11 36.48
CA ILE A 206 1.23 -23.74 36.12
C ILE A 206 0.05 -22.95 35.52
N ARG A 207 -0.74 -23.61 34.66
CA ARG A 207 -1.94 -23.00 34.08
C ARG A 207 -3.00 -22.67 35.11
N ALA A 208 -3.25 -23.58 36.08
CA ALA A 208 -4.19 -23.33 37.16
C ALA A 208 -3.74 -22.16 38.04
N GLU A 209 -2.46 -22.10 38.38
CA GLU A 209 -1.90 -20.97 39.11
C GLU A 209 -2.01 -19.65 38.36
N LEU A 210 -1.78 -19.65 37.03
CA LEU A 210 -1.97 -18.46 36.17
C LEU A 210 -3.42 -17.97 36.20
N LYS A 211 -4.39 -18.88 36.17
CA LYS A 211 -5.82 -18.52 36.25
C LYS A 211 -6.16 -17.82 37.55
N GLU A 212 -5.69 -18.36 38.68
CA GLU A 212 -5.93 -17.75 40.00
C GLU A 212 -5.28 -16.35 40.12
N GLU A 213 -4.06 -16.21 39.64
CA GLU A 213 -3.39 -14.90 39.63
C GLU A 213 -4.14 -13.89 38.73
N LEU A 214 -4.60 -14.33 37.55
CA LEU A 214 -5.37 -13.48 36.61
C LEU A 214 -6.72 -13.04 37.20
N ARG A 215 -7.43 -13.93 37.95
CA ARG A 215 -8.66 -13.54 38.66
C ARG A 215 -8.44 -12.46 39.68
N SER A 216 -7.28 -12.47 40.32
CA SER A 216 -6.95 -11.54 41.40
C SER A 216 -6.43 -10.18 40.89
N LEU A 217 -6.33 -9.97 39.54
CA LEU A 217 -5.90 -8.70 38.97
C LEU A 217 -6.95 -7.61 39.17
N GLU A 218 -6.50 -6.42 39.53
CA GLU A 218 -7.35 -5.22 39.63
C GLU A 218 -7.66 -4.63 38.26
N SER A 219 -6.78 -4.83 37.30
CA SER A 219 -6.91 -4.34 35.93
C SER A 219 -6.82 -5.49 34.95
N PRO A 220 -7.72 -5.57 33.94
CA PRO A 220 -7.69 -6.61 32.93
C PRO A 220 -6.48 -6.48 32.01
N ILE A 221 -6.15 -7.55 31.30
CA ILE A 221 -5.10 -7.60 30.29
C ILE A 221 -5.77 -7.51 28.91
N LEU A 222 -5.32 -6.59 28.09
CA LEU A 222 -5.70 -6.48 26.68
C LEU A 222 -4.53 -6.88 25.79
N ILE A 223 -4.68 -7.97 25.06
CA ILE A 223 -3.71 -8.46 24.09
C ILE A 223 -4.18 -8.07 22.69
N VAL A 224 -3.43 -7.22 22.04
CA VAL A 224 -3.73 -6.71 20.69
C VAL A 224 -2.83 -7.39 19.68
N MET A 225 -3.42 -8.05 18.69
CA MET A 225 -2.69 -8.68 17.59
C MET A 225 -3.09 -8.03 16.26
N ASP A 226 -2.15 -7.36 15.62
CA ASP A 226 -2.35 -6.70 14.34
C ASP A 226 -1.68 -7.50 13.20
N ASP A 227 -2.09 -7.27 11.96
CA ASP A 227 -1.48 -7.84 10.75
C ASP A 227 -1.47 -9.38 10.67
N LEU A 228 -2.47 -10.06 11.24
CA LEU A 228 -2.57 -11.53 11.19
C LEU A 228 -2.70 -12.07 9.76
N ASP A 229 -3.26 -11.28 8.84
CA ASP A 229 -3.40 -11.62 7.43
C ASP A 229 -2.06 -11.70 6.67
N ARG A 230 -0.94 -11.23 7.25
CA ARG A 230 0.41 -11.37 6.68
C ARG A 230 1.06 -12.72 6.95
N LEU A 231 0.62 -13.43 7.99
CA LEU A 231 1.15 -14.74 8.35
C LEU A 231 0.88 -15.80 7.28
N ASN A 232 1.74 -16.80 7.17
CA ASN A 232 1.44 -17.99 6.38
C ASN A 232 0.39 -18.89 7.07
N THR A 233 -0.07 -19.94 6.37
CA THR A 233 -1.15 -20.81 6.87
C THR A 233 -0.77 -21.53 8.18
N SER A 234 0.46 -22.01 8.32
CA SER A 234 0.91 -22.74 9.51
C SER A 234 1.04 -21.82 10.73
N GLU A 235 1.65 -20.65 10.53
CA GLU A 235 1.79 -19.62 11.56
C GLU A 235 0.44 -19.10 12.03
N LEU A 236 -0.46 -18.86 11.08
CA LEU A 236 -1.81 -18.39 11.36
C LEU A 236 -2.60 -19.42 12.19
N ARG A 237 -2.52 -20.70 11.83
CA ARG A 237 -3.12 -21.79 12.63
C ARG A 237 -2.53 -21.87 14.03
N MET A 238 -1.21 -21.73 14.15
CA MET A 238 -0.52 -21.72 15.44
C MET A 238 -1.04 -20.59 16.34
N ILE A 239 -1.15 -19.36 15.85
CA ILE A 239 -1.69 -18.22 16.61
C ILE A 239 -3.13 -18.48 17.05
N PHE A 240 -4.01 -18.95 16.17
CA PHE A 240 -5.39 -19.24 16.55
C PHE A 240 -5.52 -20.42 17.51
N GLN A 241 -4.66 -21.42 17.41
CA GLN A 241 -4.58 -22.50 18.39
C GLN A 241 -4.11 -21.99 19.76
N LEU A 242 -3.11 -21.10 19.77
CA LEU A 242 -2.61 -20.44 20.96
C LEU A 242 -3.72 -19.62 21.66
N ILE A 243 -4.46 -18.82 20.90
CA ILE A 243 -5.60 -18.05 21.42
C ILE A 243 -6.63 -19.02 22.00
N LYS A 244 -7.05 -20.04 21.23
CA LYS A 244 -8.05 -21.02 21.64
C LYS A 244 -7.65 -21.79 22.91
N ALA A 245 -6.38 -22.16 23.03
CA ALA A 245 -5.86 -22.84 24.21
C ALA A 245 -5.91 -21.98 25.47
N ASN A 246 -6.02 -20.66 25.35
CA ASN A 246 -6.02 -19.71 26.45
C ASN A 246 -7.34 -18.93 26.60
N THR A 247 -8.43 -19.38 25.95
CA THR A 247 -9.75 -18.72 26.04
C THR A 247 -10.41 -18.83 27.41
N ASP A 248 -9.90 -19.67 28.30
CA ASP A 248 -10.38 -19.85 29.67
C ASP A 248 -9.58 -19.03 30.71
N PHE A 249 -8.74 -18.09 30.28
CA PHE A 249 -8.06 -17.17 31.18
C PHE A 249 -8.97 -16.00 31.55
N PRO A 250 -9.29 -15.83 32.86
CA PRO A 250 -10.12 -14.69 33.30
C PRO A 250 -9.38 -13.36 33.13
N ASN A 251 -10.13 -12.27 33.02
CA ASN A 251 -9.60 -10.91 32.89
C ASN A 251 -8.65 -10.69 31.72
N VAL A 252 -8.73 -11.51 30.67
CA VAL A 252 -7.94 -11.37 29.43
C VAL A 252 -8.87 -11.09 28.26
N THR A 253 -8.55 -10.07 27.47
CA THR A 253 -9.24 -9.78 26.20
C THR A 253 -8.24 -9.81 25.07
N PHE A 254 -8.58 -10.53 24.00
CA PHE A 254 -7.85 -10.51 22.75
C PHE A 254 -8.54 -9.57 21.76
N LEU A 255 -7.81 -8.62 21.19
CA LEU A 255 -8.27 -7.77 20.07
C LEU A 255 -7.46 -8.13 18.83
N LEU A 256 -8.11 -8.79 17.89
CA LEU A 256 -7.49 -9.32 16.68
C LEU A 256 -7.84 -8.43 15.47
N LEU A 257 -6.84 -8.00 14.72
CA LEU A 257 -7.03 -7.15 13.54
C LEU A 257 -6.54 -7.85 12.29
N PHE A 258 -7.44 -8.07 11.31
CA PHE A 258 -7.07 -8.72 10.06
C PHE A 258 -8.12 -8.56 8.95
N GLN A 259 -7.73 -8.90 7.72
CA GLN A 259 -8.65 -9.01 6.59
C GLN A 259 -9.31 -10.39 6.59
N LYS A 260 -10.63 -10.40 6.86
CA LYS A 260 -11.42 -11.62 7.05
C LYS A 260 -11.27 -12.63 5.92
N THR A 261 -11.45 -12.18 4.67
CA THR A 261 -11.42 -13.05 3.50
C THR A 261 -10.06 -13.72 3.28
N ILE A 262 -8.95 -13.02 3.53
CA ILE A 262 -7.60 -13.58 3.42
C ILE A 262 -7.39 -14.67 4.46
N VAL A 263 -7.75 -14.39 5.72
CA VAL A 263 -7.58 -15.34 6.82
C VAL A 263 -8.48 -16.57 6.65
N GLU A 264 -9.75 -16.39 6.27
CA GLU A 264 -10.65 -17.52 5.96
C GLU A 264 -10.09 -18.40 4.84
N ASN A 265 -9.59 -17.80 3.75
CA ASN A 265 -9.01 -18.57 2.64
C ASN A 265 -7.76 -19.36 3.07
N LYS A 266 -6.86 -18.75 3.85
CA LYS A 266 -5.65 -19.41 4.37
C LYS A 266 -5.97 -20.54 5.36
N LEU A 267 -7.03 -20.42 6.14
CA LEU A 267 -7.43 -21.43 7.13
C LEU A 267 -8.29 -22.55 6.55
N THR A 268 -8.86 -22.35 5.37
CA THR A 268 -9.66 -23.37 4.69
C THR A 268 -8.79 -24.54 4.24
N ASP A 269 -9.19 -25.76 4.56
CA ASP A 269 -8.58 -26.99 4.10
C ASP A 269 -9.65 -27.98 3.57
N LYS A 270 -9.23 -29.23 3.25
CA LYS A 270 -10.12 -30.25 2.72
C LYS A 270 -11.21 -30.71 3.69
N THR A 271 -11.04 -30.46 4.98
CA THR A 271 -11.88 -31.00 6.06
C THR A 271 -12.73 -29.93 6.73
N GLN A 272 -12.30 -28.66 6.71
CA GLN A 272 -12.95 -27.57 7.41
C GLN A 272 -12.84 -26.25 6.66
N SER A 273 -13.96 -25.50 6.61
CA SER A 273 -13.99 -24.11 6.15
C SER A 273 -13.27 -23.20 7.13
N GLY A 274 -12.44 -22.27 6.63
CA GLY A 274 -11.78 -21.24 7.47
C GLY A 274 -12.79 -20.36 8.22
N LYS A 275 -13.97 -20.14 7.65
CA LYS A 275 -15.07 -19.45 8.32
C LYS A 275 -15.51 -20.18 9.59
N GLU A 276 -15.81 -21.48 9.48
CA GLU A 276 -16.23 -22.30 10.63
C GLU A 276 -15.12 -22.42 11.68
N TYR A 277 -13.86 -22.42 11.23
CA TYR A 277 -12.71 -22.42 12.14
C TYR A 277 -12.67 -21.15 12.98
N LEU A 278 -12.84 -19.98 12.38
CA LEU A 278 -12.85 -18.69 13.08
C LEU A 278 -14.06 -18.53 14.00
N GLU A 279 -15.25 -19.00 13.61
CA GLU A 279 -16.47 -18.94 14.42
C GLU A 279 -16.34 -19.70 15.76
N LYS A 280 -15.45 -20.70 15.85
CA LYS A 280 -15.18 -21.44 17.08
C LYS A 280 -14.24 -20.71 18.05
N ILE A 281 -13.62 -19.60 17.62
CA ILE A 281 -12.59 -18.89 18.39
C ILE A 281 -13.04 -17.46 18.67
N ILE A 282 -13.59 -16.77 17.68
CA ILE A 282 -13.97 -15.38 17.78
C ILE A 282 -15.39 -15.27 18.31
N GLN A 283 -15.53 -14.64 19.46
CA GLN A 283 -16.81 -14.46 20.14
C GLN A 283 -17.52 -13.18 19.65
N VAL A 284 -16.76 -12.11 19.43
CA VAL A 284 -17.31 -10.81 19.04
C VAL A 284 -16.64 -10.27 17.76
N PRO A 285 -17.27 -10.46 16.60
CA PRO A 285 -16.76 -9.93 15.35
C PRO A 285 -17.31 -8.54 15.06
N PHE A 286 -16.43 -7.57 14.78
CA PHE A 286 -16.77 -6.23 14.28
C PHE A 286 -16.21 -6.01 12.88
N ASN A 287 -16.99 -5.42 12.01
CA ASN A 287 -16.48 -4.82 10.78
C ASN A 287 -16.15 -3.36 11.04
N ILE A 288 -15.04 -2.88 10.49
CA ILE A 288 -14.72 -1.46 10.51
C ILE A 288 -15.86 -0.66 9.86
N PRO A 289 -16.32 0.44 10.47
CA PRO A 289 -17.27 1.35 9.82
C PRO A 289 -16.69 1.81 8.48
N LYS A 290 -17.47 1.64 7.40
CA LYS A 290 -17.06 2.11 6.08
C LYS A 290 -16.83 3.61 6.13
N ALA A 291 -15.72 4.05 5.52
CA ALA A 291 -15.49 5.47 5.34
C ALA A 291 -16.57 6.05 4.42
N GLU A 292 -17.12 7.19 4.78
CA GLU A 292 -17.96 7.95 3.89
C GLU A 292 -17.10 8.48 2.73
N VAL A 293 -17.45 8.08 1.50
CA VAL A 293 -16.66 8.40 0.30
C VAL A 293 -16.51 9.91 0.13
N SER A 294 -17.53 10.69 0.48
CA SER A 294 -17.47 12.15 0.45
C SER A 294 -16.34 12.73 1.32
N LYS A 295 -16.11 12.17 2.52
CA LYS A 295 -15.00 12.59 3.40
C LYS A 295 -13.63 12.24 2.81
N VAL A 296 -13.51 11.08 2.18
CA VAL A 296 -12.28 10.68 1.47
C VAL A 296 -11.99 11.64 0.32
N HIS A 297 -13.03 11.98 -0.48
CA HIS A 297 -12.90 12.94 -1.59
C HIS A 297 -12.60 14.35 -1.08
N GLN A 298 -13.15 14.77 0.06
CA GLN A 298 -12.82 16.06 0.65
C GLN A 298 -11.34 16.17 1.03
N VAL A 299 -10.76 15.11 1.61
CA VAL A 299 -9.31 15.05 1.89
C VAL A 299 -8.49 15.13 0.60
N LEU A 300 -8.91 14.41 -0.45
CA LEU A 300 -8.28 14.49 -1.76
C LEU A 300 -8.29 15.91 -2.32
N PHE A 301 -9.46 16.57 -2.34
CA PHE A 301 -9.60 17.91 -2.89
C PHE A 301 -8.81 18.95 -2.10
N ASN A 302 -8.78 18.83 -0.77
CA ASN A 302 -7.94 19.70 0.07
C ASN A 302 -6.46 19.52 -0.28
N SER A 303 -5.98 18.28 -0.40
CA SER A 303 -4.58 18.00 -0.71
C SER A 303 -4.20 18.47 -2.13
N ILE A 304 -5.06 18.27 -3.13
CA ILE A 304 -4.86 18.81 -4.48
C ILE A 304 -4.86 20.34 -4.43
N GLY A 305 -5.80 20.94 -3.71
CA GLY A 305 -5.87 22.39 -3.52
C GLY A 305 -4.59 22.99 -2.92
N GLU A 306 -3.99 22.32 -1.94
CA GLU A 306 -2.69 22.72 -1.36
C GLU A 306 -1.56 22.69 -2.41
N ILE A 307 -1.52 21.65 -3.25
CA ILE A 307 -0.55 21.52 -4.33
C ILE A 307 -0.73 22.63 -5.35
N LEU A 308 -1.96 22.86 -5.84
CA LEU A 308 -2.27 23.89 -6.83
C LEU A 308 -2.02 25.32 -6.33
N ASN A 309 -2.31 25.59 -5.05
CA ASN A 309 -2.10 26.90 -4.45
C ASN A 309 -0.63 27.18 -4.12
N SER A 310 0.26 26.20 -4.23
CA SER A 310 1.70 26.41 -4.04
C SER A 310 2.35 27.27 -5.13
N ASP A 311 1.66 27.43 -6.27
CA ASP A 311 2.13 28.22 -7.40
C ASP A 311 0.97 28.93 -8.13
N ILE A 312 1.05 30.24 -8.26
CA ILE A 312 0.01 31.06 -8.90
C ILE A 312 -0.14 30.77 -10.41
N SER A 313 0.96 30.42 -11.08
CA SER A 313 0.94 30.09 -12.52
C SER A 313 0.10 28.85 -12.78
N VAL A 314 0.12 27.90 -11.87
CA VAL A 314 -0.67 26.68 -11.92
C VAL A 314 -2.14 26.94 -11.66
N LYS A 315 -2.43 27.73 -10.61
CA LYS A 315 -3.81 28.09 -10.24
C LYS A 315 -4.55 28.74 -11.41
N ASN A 316 -3.87 29.60 -12.15
CA ASN A 316 -4.44 30.31 -13.31
C ASN A 316 -4.69 29.37 -14.50
N LYS A 317 -3.94 28.28 -14.64
CA LYS A 317 -4.11 27.26 -15.69
C LYS A 317 -5.10 26.15 -15.32
N PHE A 318 -5.55 26.08 -14.05
CA PHE A 318 -6.39 24.98 -13.59
C PHE A 318 -7.85 25.17 -13.99
N ASP A 319 -8.33 24.34 -14.89
CA ASP A 319 -9.72 24.32 -15.33
C ASP A 319 -10.59 23.49 -14.37
N ASN A 320 -11.32 24.19 -13.47
CA ASN A 320 -12.21 23.57 -12.49
C ASN A 320 -13.35 22.78 -13.11
N LYS A 321 -13.89 23.22 -14.26
CA LYS A 321 -15.00 22.55 -14.95
C LYS A 321 -14.54 21.21 -15.48
N ARG A 322 -13.44 21.23 -16.23
CA ARG A 322 -12.85 20.03 -16.81
C ARG A 322 -12.39 19.04 -15.72
N TRP A 323 -11.79 19.54 -14.64
CA TRP A 323 -11.47 18.71 -13.47
C TRP A 323 -12.70 18.00 -12.91
N GLY A 324 -13.80 18.74 -12.70
CA GLY A 324 -15.05 18.17 -12.20
C GLY A 324 -15.63 17.08 -13.12
N GLU A 325 -15.56 17.28 -14.45
CA GLU A 325 -16.00 16.31 -15.45
C GLU A 325 -15.18 15.02 -15.36
N VAL A 326 -13.85 15.11 -15.45
CA VAL A 326 -12.96 13.94 -15.40
C VAL A 326 -13.06 13.19 -14.07
N PHE A 327 -13.15 13.93 -12.96
CA PHE A 327 -13.28 13.33 -11.64
C PHE A 327 -14.57 12.53 -11.51
N ASN A 328 -15.72 13.11 -11.87
CA ASN A 328 -17.01 12.47 -11.73
C ASN A 328 -17.23 11.32 -12.71
N GLU A 329 -16.66 11.40 -13.90
CA GLU A 329 -16.82 10.37 -14.92
C GLU A 329 -15.94 9.13 -14.69
N GLY A 330 -14.81 9.25 -13.99
CA GLY A 330 -13.93 8.10 -13.83
C GLY A 330 -12.98 8.11 -12.64
N LEU A 331 -12.29 9.23 -12.33
CA LEU A 331 -11.24 9.25 -11.32
C LEU A 331 -11.72 8.93 -9.91
N ASN A 332 -12.96 9.27 -9.57
CA ASN A 332 -13.56 8.99 -8.27
C ASN A 332 -13.53 7.50 -7.87
N LYS A 333 -13.45 6.59 -8.85
CA LYS A 333 -13.40 5.14 -8.63
C LYS A 333 -12.11 4.66 -7.96
N TYR A 334 -11.04 5.43 -8.07
CA TYR A 334 -9.73 5.10 -7.49
C TYR A 334 -9.60 5.53 -6.02
N PHE A 335 -10.36 6.54 -5.58
CA PHE A 335 -10.23 7.13 -4.25
C PHE A 335 -11.28 6.60 -3.26
N LYS A 336 -11.16 5.32 -2.89
CA LYS A 336 -12.08 4.63 -1.97
C LYS A 336 -11.65 4.72 -0.51
N ASN A 337 -10.39 5.01 -0.23
CA ASN A 337 -9.81 5.10 1.12
C ASN A 337 -8.68 6.13 1.17
N LEU A 338 -8.28 6.52 2.38
CA LEU A 338 -7.24 7.54 2.59
C LEU A 338 -5.86 7.09 2.09
N ARG A 339 -5.54 5.80 2.15
CA ARG A 339 -4.26 5.28 1.63
C ARG A 339 -4.10 5.59 0.14
N ASN A 340 -5.17 5.40 -0.65
CA ASN A 340 -5.15 5.74 -2.07
C ASN A 340 -4.95 7.24 -2.28
N VAL A 341 -5.58 8.07 -1.44
CA VAL A 341 -5.39 9.53 -1.48
C VAL A 341 -3.92 9.88 -1.19
N TYR A 342 -3.35 9.38 -0.10
CA TYR A 342 -1.97 9.71 0.29
C TYR A 342 -0.93 9.19 -0.70
N ARG A 343 -1.10 7.98 -1.21
CA ARG A 343 -0.22 7.44 -2.28
C ARG A 343 -0.21 8.34 -3.49
N PHE A 344 -1.39 8.72 -3.95
CA PHE A 344 -1.55 9.58 -5.12
C PHE A 344 -1.01 10.99 -4.88
N THR A 345 -1.42 11.66 -3.80
CA THR A 345 -1.03 13.05 -3.55
C THR A 345 0.45 13.22 -3.27
N SER A 346 1.09 12.22 -2.67
CA SER A 346 2.55 12.23 -2.46
C SER A 346 3.32 12.20 -3.78
N THR A 347 2.93 11.31 -4.69
CA THR A 347 3.58 11.21 -6.00
C THR A 347 3.23 12.39 -6.90
N LEU A 348 1.98 12.86 -6.87
CA LEU A 348 1.56 14.05 -7.59
C LEU A 348 2.37 15.28 -7.18
N LYS A 349 2.53 15.52 -5.88
CA LYS A 349 3.30 16.66 -5.37
C LYS A 349 4.77 16.61 -5.82
N PHE A 350 5.36 15.43 -5.82
CA PHE A 350 6.72 15.23 -6.30
C PHE A 350 6.86 15.59 -7.79
N HIS A 351 6.02 15.00 -8.65
CA HIS A 351 6.08 15.22 -10.09
C HIS A 351 5.67 16.65 -10.47
N PHE A 352 4.76 17.23 -9.71
CA PHE A 352 4.37 18.61 -9.87
C PHE A 352 5.56 19.58 -9.74
N ASN A 353 6.43 19.34 -8.75
CA ASN A 353 7.62 20.15 -8.55
C ASN A 353 8.67 19.98 -9.67
N LEU A 354 8.74 18.79 -10.29
CA LEU A 354 9.66 18.54 -11.42
C LEU A 354 9.24 19.26 -12.71
N LEU A 355 7.95 19.53 -12.88
CA LEU A 355 7.38 20.13 -14.08
C LEU A 355 7.10 21.64 -13.92
N LYS A 356 7.58 22.21 -12.83
CA LYS A 356 7.50 23.63 -12.57
C LYS A 356 8.58 24.36 -13.37
N GLY A 357 8.16 25.16 -14.36
CA GLY A 357 9.05 26.02 -15.13
C GLY A 357 9.46 27.27 -14.33
N VAL A 358 10.28 28.10 -14.95
CA VAL A 358 10.77 29.35 -14.34
C VAL A 358 9.68 30.43 -14.28
N GLU A 359 8.93 30.60 -15.37
CA GLU A 359 7.89 31.63 -15.51
C GLU A 359 6.47 31.04 -15.42
N VAL A 360 6.28 29.85 -15.97
CA VAL A 360 4.97 29.20 -16.02
C VAL A 360 5.10 27.71 -15.73
N PHE A 361 3.97 27.12 -15.40
CA PHE A 361 3.87 25.67 -15.31
C PHE A 361 3.87 25.04 -16.70
N GLU A 362 4.79 24.13 -16.98
CA GLU A 362 5.12 23.67 -18.34
C GLU A 362 4.05 22.75 -18.95
N VAL A 363 3.22 22.10 -18.12
CA VAL A 363 2.18 21.15 -18.57
C VAL A 363 0.78 21.60 -18.12
N ASN A 364 -0.27 20.92 -18.61
CA ASN A 364 -1.62 21.18 -18.12
C ASN A 364 -1.85 20.51 -16.75
N PRO A 365 -2.27 21.26 -15.71
CA PRO A 365 -2.41 20.69 -14.37
C PRO A 365 -3.45 19.58 -14.26
N VAL A 366 -4.57 19.68 -14.99
CA VAL A 366 -5.62 18.65 -14.99
C VAL A 366 -5.12 17.37 -15.64
N ASP A 367 -4.44 17.49 -16.80
CA ASP A 367 -3.85 16.32 -17.46
C ASP A 367 -2.78 15.65 -16.61
N LEU A 368 -1.95 16.44 -15.89
CA LEU A 368 -0.95 15.88 -14.97
C LEU A 368 -1.61 15.10 -13.84
N ILE A 369 -2.65 15.63 -13.22
CA ILE A 369 -3.40 14.93 -12.18
C ILE A 369 -3.96 13.61 -12.69
N VAL A 370 -4.51 13.60 -13.90
CA VAL A 370 -5.10 12.40 -14.50
C VAL A 370 -4.05 11.36 -14.85
N ILE A 371 -2.98 11.76 -15.55
CA ILE A 371 -1.92 10.81 -15.93
C ILE A 371 -1.18 10.26 -14.72
N GLU A 372 -1.01 11.06 -13.68
CA GLU A 372 -0.46 10.61 -12.41
C GLU A 372 -1.37 9.60 -11.71
N CYS A 373 -2.69 9.80 -11.76
CA CYS A 373 -3.66 8.82 -11.26
C CYS A 373 -3.55 7.49 -12.02
N ILE A 374 -3.46 7.55 -13.35
CA ILE A 374 -3.23 6.36 -14.19
C ILE A 374 -1.90 5.69 -13.81
N ARG A 375 -0.83 6.44 -13.65
CA ARG A 375 0.50 5.91 -13.27
C ARG A 375 0.47 5.14 -11.95
N VAL A 376 -0.26 5.66 -10.94
CA VAL A 376 -0.32 5.07 -9.60
C VAL A 376 -1.25 3.85 -9.53
N PHE A 377 -2.37 3.88 -10.26
CA PHE A 377 -3.44 2.88 -10.12
C PHE A 377 -3.60 1.96 -11.32
N GLU A 378 -3.08 2.34 -12.49
CA GLU A 378 -3.16 1.62 -13.77
C GLU A 378 -1.80 1.58 -14.46
N PRO A 379 -0.75 1.00 -13.85
CA PRO A 379 0.62 1.05 -14.40
C PRO A 379 0.74 0.43 -15.79
N ASN A 380 -0.02 -0.63 -16.09
CA ASN A 380 -0.04 -1.22 -17.43
C ASN A 380 -0.64 -0.25 -18.44
N LEU A 381 -1.75 0.41 -18.12
CA LEU A 381 -2.34 1.44 -18.98
C LEU A 381 -1.38 2.62 -19.19
N TYR A 382 -0.69 3.07 -18.14
CA TYR A 382 0.31 4.13 -18.23
C TYR A 382 1.42 3.77 -19.24
N HIS A 383 1.91 2.55 -19.17
CA HIS A 383 2.91 2.04 -20.10
C HIS A 383 2.37 1.97 -21.54
N GLU A 384 1.17 1.44 -21.73
CA GLU A 384 0.54 1.35 -23.06
C GLU A 384 0.29 2.71 -23.69
N ILE A 385 -0.10 3.73 -22.92
CA ILE A 385 -0.23 5.10 -23.42
C ILE A 385 1.11 5.60 -23.94
N PHE A 386 2.19 5.41 -23.19
CA PHE A 386 3.53 5.87 -23.57
C PHE A 386 4.03 5.21 -24.86
N VAL A 387 3.95 3.89 -24.94
CA VAL A 387 4.43 3.12 -26.10
C VAL A 387 3.62 3.43 -27.38
N ASN A 388 2.33 3.68 -27.22
CA ASN A 388 1.42 3.96 -28.35
C ASN A 388 1.17 5.47 -28.56
N LYS A 389 2.16 6.34 -28.32
CA LYS A 389 2.07 7.81 -28.43
C LYS A 389 1.25 8.26 -29.64
N ALA A 390 1.54 7.72 -30.83
CA ALA A 390 0.87 8.08 -32.07
C ALA A 390 -0.65 7.87 -32.01
N VAL A 391 -1.14 6.82 -31.36
CA VAL A 391 -2.58 6.56 -31.20
C VAL A 391 -3.26 7.66 -30.39
N PHE A 392 -2.55 8.24 -29.43
CA PHE A 392 -3.08 9.24 -28.49
C PHE A 392 -2.90 10.69 -28.94
N THR A 393 -1.93 10.96 -29.84
CA THR A 393 -1.57 12.33 -30.23
C THR A 393 -1.84 12.67 -31.69
N THR A 394 -1.95 11.67 -32.60
CA THR A 394 -2.15 11.92 -34.04
C THR A 394 -3.62 12.12 -34.33
N PHE A 395 -3.96 13.21 -35.03
CA PHE A 395 -5.29 13.47 -35.54
C PHE A 395 -5.40 12.92 -36.97
N ALA A 396 -6.37 12.03 -37.17
CA ALA A 396 -6.68 11.56 -38.53
C ALA A 396 -7.21 12.72 -39.38
N SER A 397 -6.44 13.13 -40.38
CA SER A 397 -6.92 14.12 -41.39
C SER A 397 -8.08 13.52 -42.19
N THR A 398 -9.12 14.31 -42.40
CA THR A 398 -10.39 13.91 -43.04
C THR A 398 -10.28 13.62 -44.54
N SER A 399 -9.08 13.55 -45.14
CA SER A 399 -8.89 13.70 -46.59
C SER A 399 -8.50 12.43 -47.37
N SER A 400 -8.51 11.22 -46.82
CA SER A 400 -8.15 10.04 -47.62
C SER A 400 -9.15 8.88 -47.55
N TYR A 401 -9.34 8.23 -48.70
CA TYR A 401 -10.22 7.08 -48.96
C TYR A 401 -9.93 5.82 -48.12
N ASP A 402 -8.82 5.82 -47.35
CA ASP A 402 -8.37 4.70 -46.51
C ASP A 402 -8.80 4.81 -45.03
N ASN A 403 -9.54 5.87 -44.67
CA ASN A 403 -9.90 6.23 -43.30
C ASN A 403 -10.72 5.17 -42.54
N GLY A 404 -11.50 4.34 -43.24
CA GLY A 404 -12.34 3.33 -42.59
C GLY A 404 -11.55 2.15 -41.97
N ARG A 405 -10.53 1.68 -42.68
CA ARG A 405 -9.69 0.56 -42.23
C ARG A 405 -8.73 0.98 -41.11
N GLU A 406 -8.09 2.14 -41.28
CA GLU A 406 -7.17 2.68 -40.29
C GLU A 406 -7.93 3.02 -38.99
N LYS A 407 -9.11 3.64 -39.13
CA LYS A 407 -9.96 3.90 -37.94
C LYS A 407 -10.39 2.63 -37.21
N ALA A 408 -10.79 1.57 -37.94
CA ALA A 408 -11.13 0.28 -37.33
C ALA A 408 -9.94 -0.33 -36.62
N ARG A 409 -8.74 -0.27 -37.20
CA ARG A 409 -7.50 -0.71 -36.58
C ARG A 409 -7.19 0.05 -35.28
N LEU A 410 -7.30 1.38 -35.30
CA LEU A 410 -7.09 2.20 -34.11
C LEU A 410 -8.13 1.91 -33.03
N GLN A 411 -9.40 1.70 -33.41
CA GLN A 411 -10.43 1.28 -32.46
C GLN A 411 -10.10 -0.05 -31.77
N ASP A 412 -9.58 -1.03 -32.51
CA ASP A 412 -9.20 -2.32 -31.95
C ASP A 412 -8.00 -2.19 -31.01
N ILE A 413 -6.98 -1.41 -31.38
CA ILE A 413 -5.85 -1.11 -30.50
C ILE A 413 -6.33 -0.46 -29.20
N ILE A 414 -7.19 0.56 -29.27
CA ILE A 414 -7.72 1.24 -28.09
C ILE A 414 -8.52 0.28 -27.21
N LYS A 415 -9.35 -0.58 -27.80
CA LYS A 415 -10.11 -1.60 -27.06
C LYS A 415 -9.19 -2.56 -26.33
N ASP A 416 -8.12 -3.02 -26.98
CA ASP A 416 -7.15 -3.91 -26.37
C ASP A 416 -6.39 -3.23 -25.21
N ILE A 417 -5.99 -1.98 -25.38
CA ILE A 417 -5.37 -1.17 -24.31
C ILE A 417 -6.33 -1.07 -23.11
N ILE A 418 -7.59 -0.72 -23.33
CA ILE A 418 -8.59 -0.61 -22.26
C ILE A 418 -8.84 -1.97 -21.60
N LYS A 419 -8.91 -3.04 -22.38
CA LYS A 419 -9.11 -4.41 -21.86
C LYS A 419 -7.98 -4.84 -20.94
N ASN A 420 -6.75 -4.46 -21.23
CA ASN A 420 -5.55 -4.81 -20.49
C ASN A 420 -5.25 -3.87 -19.30
N ALA A 421 -6.06 -2.84 -19.07
CA ALA A 421 -5.93 -2.00 -17.89
C ALA A 421 -6.04 -2.83 -16.59
N ASP A 422 -5.36 -2.41 -15.53
CA ASP A 422 -5.24 -3.20 -14.29
C ASP A 422 -6.54 -3.28 -13.50
N ASN A 423 -7.35 -2.23 -13.57
CA ASN A 423 -8.53 -2.11 -12.73
C ASN A 423 -9.82 -2.56 -13.42
N VAL A 424 -10.81 -2.82 -12.62
CA VAL A 424 -12.03 -3.55 -12.99
C VAL A 424 -13.01 -2.72 -13.83
N ASP A 425 -13.05 -1.39 -13.64
CA ASP A 425 -14.03 -0.52 -14.27
C ASP A 425 -13.53 0.03 -15.60
N LYS A 426 -13.61 -0.80 -16.66
CA LYS A 426 -13.17 -0.44 -18.02
C LYS A 426 -13.93 0.75 -18.62
N GLU A 427 -15.18 0.94 -18.21
CA GLU A 427 -15.97 2.10 -18.65
C GLU A 427 -15.41 3.40 -18.09
N ALA A 428 -15.01 3.40 -16.82
CA ALA A 428 -14.34 4.54 -16.20
C ALA A 428 -13.01 4.87 -16.89
N VAL A 429 -12.20 3.84 -17.20
CA VAL A 429 -10.94 4.00 -17.95
C VAL A 429 -11.20 4.64 -19.33
N GLU A 430 -12.19 4.15 -20.07
CA GLU A 430 -12.55 4.71 -21.38
C GLU A 430 -12.97 6.18 -21.29
N LYS A 431 -13.79 6.53 -20.29
CA LYS A 431 -14.22 7.92 -20.07
C LYS A 431 -13.04 8.84 -19.74
N ILE A 432 -12.13 8.38 -18.88
CA ILE A 432 -10.91 9.12 -18.54
C ILE A 432 -10.08 9.38 -19.81
N LEU A 433 -9.82 8.35 -20.62
CA LEU A 433 -9.04 8.49 -21.84
C LEU A 433 -9.69 9.45 -22.84
N LYS A 434 -11.01 9.39 -23.01
CA LYS A 434 -11.77 10.32 -23.88
C LYS A 434 -11.65 11.78 -23.42
N ASN A 435 -11.51 12.03 -22.13
CA ASN A 435 -11.39 13.37 -21.56
C ASN A 435 -10.01 13.99 -21.75
N ILE A 436 -8.94 13.22 -21.61
CA ILE A 436 -7.58 13.75 -21.73
C ILE A 436 -7.03 13.66 -23.16
N PHE A 437 -7.56 12.73 -23.97
CA PHE A 437 -7.19 12.53 -25.37
C PHE A 437 -8.41 12.71 -26.30
N PRO A 438 -8.68 13.93 -26.77
CA PRO A 438 -9.80 14.18 -27.68
C PRO A 438 -9.75 13.30 -28.94
N ASN A 439 -8.56 12.90 -29.39
CA ASN A 439 -8.36 11.97 -30.48
C ASN A 439 -9.06 10.63 -30.24
N ILE A 440 -8.91 10.07 -29.06
CA ILE A 440 -9.59 8.82 -28.65
C ILE A 440 -11.10 8.98 -28.72
N LYS A 441 -11.64 10.12 -28.27
CA LYS A 441 -13.07 10.42 -28.37
C LYS A 441 -13.53 10.47 -29.82
N SER A 442 -12.72 11.05 -30.72
CA SER A 442 -13.01 11.12 -32.16
C SER A 442 -13.02 9.72 -32.80
N ILE A 443 -12.05 8.86 -32.44
CA ILE A 443 -11.95 7.50 -32.97
C ILE A 443 -13.13 6.63 -32.51
N ILE A 444 -13.49 6.69 -31.21
CA ILE A 444 -14.53 5.82 -30.63
C ILE A 444 -15.94 6.35 -30.93
N SER A 445 -16.18 7.68 -30.82
CA SER A 445 -17.52 8.27 -30.75
C SER A 445 -17.91 9.05 -32.03
N ASN A 446 -17.11 8.99 -33.11
CA ASN A 446 -17.33 9.73 -34.38
C ASN A 446 -17.50 11.24 -34.16
N SER A 447 -16.93 11.83 -33.11
CA SER A 447 -16.91 13.27 -32.91
C SER A 447 -15.72 13.87 -33.65
N TYR A 448 -15.93 15.02 -34.30
CA TYR A 448 -14.87 15.75 -35.01
C TYR A 448 -14.41 16.92 -34.16
N TYR A 449 -13.10 17.17 -34.14
CA TYR A 449 -12.50 18.38 -33.58
C TYR A 449 -11.93 19.21 -34.74
N ASP A 450 -12.17 20.51 -34.71
CA ASP A 450 -11.58 21.44 -35.66
C ASP A 450 -10.07 21.57 -35.38
N TYR A 451 -9.28 21.69 -36.44
CA TYR A 451 -7.82 21.86 -36.37
C TYR A 451 -7.40 23.08 -35.53
N SER A 452 -8.29 24.09 -35.44
CA SER A 452 -8.07 25.27 -34.59
C SER A 452 -7.85 24.96 -33.10
N HIS A 453 -8.26 23.77 -32.60
CA HIS A 453 -8.01 23.36 -31.25
C HIS A 453 -6.56 22.89 -30.99
N HIS A 454 -5.85 22.48 -32.04
CA HIS A 454 -4.49 21.92 -31.91
C HIS A 454 -3.50 22.94 -31.34
N ASP A 455 -3.53 24.17 -31.84
CA ASP A 455 -2.70 25.27 -31.34
C ASP A 455 -2.97 25.54 -29.85
N ASN A 456 -4.26 25.58 -29.49
CA ASN A 456 -4.66 25.80 -28.11
C ASN A 456 -4.16 24.65 -27.18
N TRP A 457 -4.21 23.42 -27.64
CA TRP A 457 -3.68 22.29 -26.85
C TRP A 457 -2.18 22.36 -26.65
N PHE A 458 -1.44 22.84 -27.65
CA PHE A 458 0.00 23.10 -27.47
C PHE A 458 0.25 24.19 -26.42
N ALA A 459 -0.39 25.36 -26.58
CA ALA A 459 -0.23 26.49 -25.66
C ALA A 459 -0.63 26.14 -24.22
N ASP A 460 -1.74 25.41 -24.05
CA ASP A 460 -2.24 24.97 -22.75
C ASP A 460 -1.42 23.83 -22.11
N GLY A 461 -0.42 23.31 -22.81
CA GLY A 461 0.41 22.22 -22.34
C GLY A 461 -0.30 20.87 -22.27
N ARG A 462 -1.37 20.64 -23.06
CA ARG A 462 -2.19 19.42 -23.03
C ARG A 462 -1.40 18.19 -23.45
N ILE A 463 -1.61 17.07 -22.74
CA ILE A 463 -0.97 15.78 -23.04
C ILE A 463 -1.32 15.22 -24.42
N CYS A 464 -2.49 15.57 -24.94
CA CYS A 464 -2.96 15.13 -26.27
C CYS A 464 -2.17 15.73 -27.45
N HIS A 465 -1.33 16.75 -27.21
CA HIS A 465 -0.48 17.34 -28.24
C HIS A 465 0.89 16.67 -28.27
N GLU A 466 1.38 16.27 -29.44
CA GLU A 466 2.61 15.48 -29.64
C GLU A 466 3.86 16.09 -29.00
N LYS A 467 4.03 17.43 -29.05
CA LYS A 467 5.17 18.15 -28.47
C LYS A 467 5.12 18.24 -26.94
N ASN A 468 3.95 18.11 -26.34
CA ASN A 468 3.78 18.16 -24.88
C ASN A 468 3.79 16.77 -24.26
N PHE A 469 3.47 15.73 -25.04
CA PHE A 469 3.23 14.37 -24.57
C PHE A 469 4.38 13.80 -23.73
N ASP A 470 5.60 13.86 -24.27
CA ASP A 470 6.77 13.24 -23.63
C ASP A 470 7.11 13.86 -22.27
N GLN A 471 6.78 15.15 -22.04
CA GLN A 471 7.02 15.83 -20.77
C GLN A 471 6.29 15.15 -19.59
N TYR A 472 5.13 14.54 -19.83
CA TYR A 472 4.35 13.84 -18.81
C TYR A 472 4.93 12.49 -18.39
N PHE A 473 5.80 11.90 -19.22
CA PHE A 473 6.38 10.58 -19.02
C PHE A 473 7.85 10.66 -18.60
N LEU A 474 8.62 11.56 -19.18
CA LEU A 474 10.02 11.78 -18.85
C LEU A 474 10.20 12.51 -17.51
N LEU A 475 9.17 13.26 -17.07
CA LEU A 475 9.12 13.97 -15.78
C LEU A 475 10.38 14.83 -15.52
N SER A 476 10.94 15.39 -16.60
CA SER A 476 12.10 16.26 -16.57
C SER A 476 11.95 17.36 -17.62
N LEU A 477 12.38 18.57 -17.27
CA LEU A 477 12.45 19.68 -18.22
C LEU A 477 13.83 19.77 -18.90
N ASP A 478 14.82 19.05 -18.41
CA ASP A 478 16.21 19.13 -18.93
C ASP A 478 16.34 18.64 -20.38
N SER A 479 15.42 17.80 -20.83
CA SER A 479 15.38 17.29 -22.21
C SER A 479 14.55 18.16 -23.16
N VAL A 480 13.92 19.22 -22.66
CA VAL A 480 13.08 20.13 -23.46
C VAL A 480 13.93 21.30 -23.94
N GLU A 481 14.25 21.33 -25.21
CA GLU A 481 15.08 22.35 -25.82
C GLU A 481 14.42 23.73 -25.82
N ILE A 482 13.10 23.79 -25.98
CA ILE A 482 12.28 25.00 -25.98
C ILE A 482 11.15 24.81 -24.98
N THR A 483 11.26 25.49 -23.82
CA THR A 483 10.22 25.42 -22.78
C THR A 483 9.12 26.46 -23.01
N LYS A 484 7.95 26.26 -22.39
CA LYS A 484 6.89 27.29 -22.41
C LYS A 484 7.31 28.55 -21.67
N SER A 485 8.11 28.41 -20.64
CA SER A 485 8.72 29.54 -19.96
C SER A 485 9.58 30.39 -20.91
N ASP A 486 10.28 29.76 -21.85
CA ASP A 486 11.05 30.50 -22.87
C ASP A 486 10.12 31.24 -23.85
N LEU A 487 9.03 30.62 -24.29
CA LEU A 487 8.04 31.23 -25.15
C LEU A 487 7.30 32.39 -24.47
N GLU A 488 6.91 32.23 -23.21
CA GLU A 488 6.29 33.31 -22.42
C GLU A 488 7.26 34.48 -22.20
N ARG A 489 8.52 34.17 -21.86
CA ARG A 489 9.55 35.19 -21.71
C ARG A 489 9.79 35.96 -23.03
N PHE A 490 9.80 35.24 -24.14
CA PHE A 490 9.92 35.85 -25.45
C PHE A 490 8.71 36.77 -25.77
N LEU A 491 7.50 36.37 -25.36
CA LEU A 491 6.31 37.21 -25.50
C LEU A 491 6.46 38.54 -24.73
N VAL A 492 6.99 38.52 -23.52
CA VAL A 492 7.27 39.74 -22.73
C VAL A 492 8.31 40.62 -23.45
N LEU A 493 9.34 40.02 -24.07
CA LEU A 493 10.36 40.76 -24.80
C LEU A 493 9.83 41.51 -26.04
N THR A 494 8.63 41.16 -26.55
CA THR A 494 8.03 41.88 -27.68
C THR A 494 7.78 43.36 -27.40
N GLU A 495 7.72 43.77 -26.14
CA GLU A 495 7.61 45.20 -25.74
C GLU A 495 8.90 45.99 -25.91
N ASN A 496 10.05 45.30 -26.08
CA ASN A 496 11.37 45.95 -26.19
C ASN A 496 12.16 45.44 -27.39
N LYS A 497 12.22 46.25 -28.44
CA LYS A 497 12.87 45.93 -29.70
C LYS A 497 14.30 45.41 -29.57
N GLU A 498 15.15 46.10 -28.78
CA GLU A 498 16.56 45.75 -28.68
C GLU A 498 16.78 44.42 -27.92
N LEU A 499 16.03 44.18 -26.84
CA LEU A 499 16.10 42.94 -26.08
C LEU A 499 15.58 41.76 -26.92
N LEU A 500 14.51 41.98 -27.66
CA LEU A 500 13.93 40.97 -28.58
C LEU A 500 14.91 40.63 -29.68
N LYS A 501 15.50 41.61 -30.36
CA LYS A 501 16.48 41.39 -31.41
C LYS A 501 17.69 40.60 -30.91
N ASN A 502 18.23 40.96 -29.74
CA ASN A 502 19.35 40.21 -29.14
C ASN A 502 18.98 38.77 -28.84
N LYS A 503 17.72 38.52 -28.40
CA LYS A 503 17.25 37.17 -28.14
C LYS A 503 17.08 36.36 -29.42
N ILE A 504 16.61 36.95 -30.51
CA ILE A 504 16.52 36.29 -31.81
C ILE A 504 17.91 35.86 -32.29
N LEU A 505 18.91 36.76 -32.23
CA LEU A 505 20.29 36.44 -32.60
C LEU A 505 20.93 35.38 -31.69
N GLU A 506 20.55 35.31 -30.41
CA GLU A 506 20.96 34.24 -29.51
C GLU A 506 20.43 32.88 -29.92
N LEU A 507 19.12 32.83 -30.29
CA LEU A 507 18.44 31.61 -30.74
C LEU A 507 18.99 31.12 -32.08
N ASP A 508 19.32 32.04 -32.96
CA ASP A 508 19.95 31.75 -34.24
C ASP A 508 21.34 31.12 -34.06
N LYS A 509 22.18 31.71 -33.23
CA LYS A 509 23.50 31.13 -32.87
C LYS A 509 23.43 29.75 -32.25
N LYS A 510 22.31 29.42 -31.60
CA LYS A 510 22.03 28.07 -31.06
C LYS A 510 21.50 27.10 -32.10
N GLY A 511 21.16 27.59 -33.32
CA GLY A 511 20.58 26.78 -34.40
C GLY A 511 19.12 26.36 -34.16
N ILE A 512 18.41 26.98 -33.20
CA ILE A 512 17.02 26.62 -32.82
C ILE A 512 15.99 27.70 -33.22
N LEU A 513 16.39 28.77 -33.87
CA LEU A 513 15.53 29.91 -34.14
C LEU A 513 14.26 29.51 -34.94
N ASN A 514 14.40 28.75 -36.03
CA ASN A 514 13.28 28.36 -36.89
C ASN A 514 12.23 27.55 -36.12
N GLU A 515 12.66 26.56 -35.34
CA GLU A 515 11.75 25.76 -34.52
C GLU A 515 11.13 26.59 -33.38
N PHE A 516 11.89 27.50 -32.78
CA PHE A 516 11.40 28.42 -31.76
C PHE A 516 10.30 29.33 -32.30
N LEU A 517 10.52 29.99 -33.43
CA LEU A 517 9.54 30.89 -34.07
C LEU A 517 8.29 30.11 -34.49
N ARG A 518 8.44 28.92 -35.04
CA ARG A 518 7.30 28.03 -35.34
C ARG A 518 6.45 27.69 -34.13
N GLN A 519 7.06 27.45 -32.99
CA GLN A 519 6.34 27.23 -31.75
C GLN A 519 5.74 28.53 -31.20
N PHE A 520 6.46 29.64 -31.34
CA PHE A 520 6.02 30.95 -30.88
C PHE A 520 4.85 31.50 -31.70
N GLU A 521 4.65 31.07 -32.92
CA GLU A 521 3.52 31.50 -33.78
C GLU A 521 2.18 31.38 -33.05
N VAL A 522 1.98 30.31 -32.27
CA VAL A 522 0.76 30.11 -31.47
C VAL A 522 0.61 31.20 -30.41
N PHE A 523 1.71 31.67 -29.82
CA PHE A 523 1.75 32.70 -28.79
C PHE A 523 1.67 34.12 -29.39
N SER A 524 2.03 34.31 -30.67
CA SER A 524 2.03 35.60 -31.34
C SER A 524 0.65 36.28 -31.34
N LYS A 525 -0.43 35.48 -31.31
CA LYS A 525 -1.83 35.98 -31.21
C LYS A 525 -2.09 36.74 -29.89
N ARG A 526 -1.19 36.64 -28.89
CA ARG A 526 -1.25 37.31 -27.59
C ARG A 526 -0.40 38.60 -27.53
N ILE A 527 0.32 38.92 -28.60
CA ILE A 527 1.09 40.18 -28.71
C ILE A 527 0.11 41.34 -28.70
N SER A 528 0.35 42.34 -27.84
CA SER A 528 -0.49 43.54 -27.80
C SER A 528 -0.30 44.36 -29.08
N ILE A 529 -1.33 45.10 -29.49
CA ILE A 529 -1.25 46.02 -30.62
C ILE A 529 -0.15 47.05 -30.42
N ASP A 530 0.04 47.52 -29.18
CA ASP A 530 1.07 48.50 -28.80
C ASP A 530 2.50 47.97 -28.96
N SER A 531 2.71 46.65 -28.84
CA SER A 531 4.00 45.98 -29.04
C SER A 531 4.26 45.52 -30.46
N ALA A 532 3.26 45.63 -31.38
CA ALA A 532 3.36 45.10 -32.74
C ALA A 532 4.49 45.74 -33.53
N ASP A 533 4.66 47.06 -33.43
CA ASP A 533 5.74 47.80 -34.11
C ASP A 533 7.13 47.40 -33.62
N SER A 534 7.31 47.26 -32.30
CA SER A 534 8.55 46.75 -31.71
C SER A 534 8.88 45.34 -32.18
N TYR A 535 7.87 44.45 -32.17
CA TYR A 535 8.00 43.06 -32.60
C TYR A 535 8.39 42.97 -34.10
N MET A 536 7.65 43.62 -34.98
CA MET A 536 7.91 43.58 -36.40
C MET A 536 9.26 44.22 -36.77
N SER A 537 9.60 45.33 -36.13
CA SER A 537 10.89 45.98 -36.34
C SER A 537 12.06 45.12 -35.89
N ALA A 538 11.93 44.44 -34.75
CA ALA A 538 12.97 43.54 -34.23
C ALA A 538 13.17 42.32 -35.18
N LEU A 539 12.08 41.75 -35.71
CA LEU A 539 12.15 40.64 -36.67
C LEU A 539 12.86 41.07 -37.96
N LEU A 540 12.47 42.23 -38.56
CA LEU A 540 13.08 42.72 -39.76
C LEU A 540 14.57 43.02 -39.61
N GLU A 541 14.96 43.71 -38.51
CA GLU A 541 16.37 44.00 -38.24
C GLU A 541 17.19 42.73 -37.91
N ALA A 542 16.57 41.71 -37.28
CA ALA A 542 17.26 40.46 -37.05
C ALA A 542 17.43 39.65 -38.34
N ALA A 543 16.43 39.69 -39.25
CA ALA A 543 16.51 39.00 -40.53
C ALA A 543 17.68 39.48 -41.40
N ASP A 544 18.05 40.76 -41.30
CA ASP A 544 19.21 41.31 -42.00
C ASP A 544 20.56 40.84 -41.42
N LEU A 545 20.57 40.25 -40.23
CA LEU A 545 21.78 39.85 -39.49
C LEU A 545 21.91 38.31 -39.36
N VAL A 546 20.88 37.58 -39.70
CA VAL A 546 20.91 36.10 -39.68
C VAL A 546 21.62 35.64 -40.96
N ASP A 547 22.62 34.81 -40.85
CA ASP A 547 23.36 34.27 -41.99
C ASP A 547 22.44 33.42 -42.89
N GLU A 548 22.49 33.63 -44.19
CA GLU A 548 21.69 32.92 -45.21
C GLU A 548 21.93 31.40 -45.19
N ASP A 549 23.08 30.93 -44.69
CA ASP A 549 23.45 29.51 -44.58
C ASP A 549 22.74 28.75 -43.43
N SER A 550 22.00 29.44 -42.58
CA SER A 550 21.25 28.80 -41.46
C SER A 550 19.81 28.46 -41.83
N SER A 551 19.40 28.70 -43.10
CA SER A 551 18.03 28.56 -43.58
C SER A 551 17.76 27.30 -44.44
N GLU A 552 18.58 26.23 -44.37
CA GLU A 552 18.28 24.92 -44.96
C GLU A 552 17.62 23.93 -43.98
#